data_c48fd5d0f77fb8eabd64ead38b354fe7
#
_entry.id   c48fd5d0f77fb8eabd64ead38b354fe7
#
_cell.length_a   1.000
_cell.length_b   1.000
_cell.length_c   1.000
_cell.angle_alpha   90.00
_cell.angle_beta   90.00
_cell.angle_gamma   90.00
#
_symmetry.space_group_name_H-M   'P 1'
#
loop_
_entity.id
_entity.type
_entity.pdbx_description
1 polymer ?
#
loop_
_entity_poly.entity_id
_entity_poly.type
_entity_poly.pdbx_seq_one_letter_code
_entity_poly.pdbx_strand_id
1 'polypeptide(L)'
;MNKRKLNAVMQLHGESQQNLADFLEMSLSRLNAKINEYRGAQFRQNEIAAIQEHYGLTAEEVNEIFFASFVSQKDSNGPAA
;
A
#
# COMPACT_ATOMS: atom_id res chain seq x y z
N MET A 1 -0.34 -5.83 -3.91
CA MET A 1 -0.39 -4.36 -3.88
C MET A 1 0.78 -3.76 -4.63
N ASN A 2 0.73 -2.49 -4.93
CA ASN A 2 1.82 -1.80 -5.60
C ASN A 2 2.76 -1.16 -4.57
N LYS A 3 3.71 -1.94 -4.08
CA LYS A 3 4.62 -1.45 -3.04
C LYS A 3 5.54 -0.34 -3.53
N ARG A 4 5.83 -0.32 -4.83
CA ARG A 4 6.65 0.72 -5.41
C ARG A 4 5.99 2.09 -5.27
N LYS A 5 4.70 2.13 -5.55
CA LYS A 5 3.94 3.37 -5.43
C LYS A 5 3.81 3.81 -3.97
N LEU A 6 3.60 2.86 -3.07
CA LEU A 6 3.58 3.19 -1.65
C LEU A 6 4.91 3.77 -1.19
N ASN A 7 6.00 3.13 -1.60
CA ASN A 7 7.33 3.65 -1.25
C ASN A 7 7.56 5.04 -1.82
N ALA A 8 7.09 5.29 -3.03
CA ALA A 8 7.22 6.62 -3.63
C ALA A 8 6.46 7.68 -2.84
N VAL A 9 5.26 7.34 -2.37
CA VAL A 9 4.48 8.25 -1.53
C VAL A 9 5.20 8.54 -0.23
N MET A 10 5.73 7.52 0.41
CA MET A 10 6.47 7.68 1.65
C MET A 10 7.69 8.56 1.45
N GLN A 11 8.41 8.34 0.37
CA GLN A 11 9.59 9.12 0.02
C GLN A 11 9.24 10.59 -0.22
N LEU A 12 8.13 10.82 -0.89
CA LEU A 12 7.65 12.17 -1.17
C LEU A 12 7.37 12.92 0.14
N HIS A 13 6.91 12.22 1.15
CA HIS A 13 6.63 12.80 2.46
C HIS A 13 7.82 12.72 3.39
N GLY A 14 8.97 12.22 2.92
CA GLY A 14 10.17 12.14 3.73
C GLY A 14 10.06 11.14 4.88
N GLU A 15 9.27 10.10 4.71
CA GLU A 15 9.05 9.12 5.77
C GLU A 15 9.66 7.78 5.44
N SER A 16 10.17 7.13 6.48
CA SER A 16 10.69 5.77 6.36
C SER A 16 9.61 4.76 6.68
N GLN A 17 9.89 3.49 6.40
CA GLN A 17 8.99 2.43 6.79
C GLN A 17 8.82 2.36 8.31
N GLN A 18 9.87 2.68 9.06
CA GLN A 18 9.77 2.71 10.52
C GLN A 18 8.77 3.78 10.96
N ASN A 19 8.79 4.95 10.32
CA ASN A 19 7.83 6.00 10.63
C ASN A 19 6.40 5.52 10.42
N LEU A 20 6.15 4.84 9.31
CA LEU A 20 4.82 4.33 9.02
C LEU A 20 4.41 3.24 10.00
N ALA A 21 5.34 2.34 10.34
CA ALA A 21 5.06 1.30 11.31
C ALA A 21 4.68 1.91 12.66
N ASP A 22 5.43 2.93 13.08
CA ASP A 22 5.13 3.63 14.34
C ASP A 22 3.75 4.28 14.30
N PHE A 23 3.43 4.91 13.17
CA PHE A 23 2.14 5.55 13.00
C PHE A 23 0.99 4.52 13.10
N LEU A 24 1.19 3.36 12.50
CA LEU A 24 0.18 2.30 12.51
C LEU A 24 0.24 1.45 13.78
N GLU A 25 1.16 1.78 14.70
CA GLU A 25 1.33 1.07 15.96
C GLU A 25 1.61 -0.42 15.76
N MET A 26 2.49 -0.71 14.82
CA MET A 26 2.93 -2.09 14.57
C MET A 26 4.44 -2.14 14.43
N SER A 27 4.99 -3.35 14.51
CA SER A 27 6.42 -3.53 14.33
C SER A 27 6.79 -3.33 12.86
N LEU A 28 8.05 -2.98 12.62
CA LEU A 28 8.57 -2.86 11.26
C LEU A 28 8.46 -4.19 10.51
N SER A 29 8.72 -5.28 11.23
CA SER A 29 8.62 -6.62 10.66
C SER A 29 7.20 -6.91 10.16
N ARG A 30 6.21 -6.51 10.94
CA ARG A 30 4.82 -6.71 10.57
C ARG A 30 4.43 -5.83 9.38
N LEU A 31 4.91 -4.60 9.38
CA LEU A 31 4.66 -3.70 8.25
C LEU A 31 5.26 -4.27 6.97
N ASN A 32 6.50 -4.73 7.02
CA ASN A 32 7.15 -5.32 5.88
C ASN A 32 6.41 -6.55 5.35
N ALA A 33 5.91 -7.39 6.25
CA ALA A 33 5.14 -8.54 5.85
C ALA A 33 3.90 -8.14 5.07
N LYS A 34 3.22 -7.07 5.51
CA LYS A 34 2.03 -6.60 4.83
C LYS A 34 2.35 -5.97 3.48
N ILE A 35 3.42 -5.19 3.41
CA ILE A 35 3.85 -4.56 2.15
C ILE A 35 4.20 -5.62 1.12
N ASN A 36 4.88 -6.68 1.53
CA ASN A 36 5.31 -7.73 0.63
C ASN A 36 4.29 -8.86 0.51
N GLU A 37 3.17 -8.75 1.20
CA GLU A 37 2.12 -9.77 1.21
C GLU A 37 2.65 -11.14 1.58
N TYR A 38 3.60 -11.15 2.50
CA TYR A 38 4.28 -12.36 2.93
C TYR A 38 3.29 -13.30 3.62
N ARG A 39 3.18 -14.51 3.08
CA ARG A 39 2.26 -15.55 3.60
C ARG A 39 0.82 -15.04 3.72
N GLY A 40 0.42 -14.23 2.74
CA GLY A 40 -0.95 -13.72 2.69
C GLY A 40 -1.22 -12.53 3.60
N ALA A 41 -0.19 -11.95 4.23
CA ALA A 41 -0.38 -10.78 5.05
C ALA A 41 -0.88 -9.62 4.20
N GLN A 42 -1.88 -8.90 4.70
CA GLN A 42 -2.47 -7.77 3.99
C GLN A 42 -2.82 -6.66 4.97
N PHE A 43 -2.91 -5.46 4.44
CA PHE A 43 -3.40 -4.34 5.23
C PHE A 43 -4.90 -4.49 5.47
N ARG A 44 -5.32 -4.16 6.67
CA ARG A 44 -6.75 -4.13 7.01
C ARG A 44 -7.35 -2.82 6.50
N GLN A 45 -8.67 -2.80 6.37
CA GLN A 45 -9.35 -1.61 5.87
C GLN A 45 -9.09 -0.38 6.73
N ASN A 46 -9.07 -0.55 8.05
CA ASN A 46 -8.79 0.56 8.94
C ASN A 46 -7.35 1.07 8.77
N GLU A 47 -6.42 0.18 8.46
CA GLU A 47 -5.03 0.56 8.21
C GLU A 47 -4.90 1.32 6.89
N ILE A 48 -5.59 0.84 5.87
CA ILE A 48 -5.60 1.52 4.57
C ILE A 48 -6.19 2.92 4.72
N ALA A 49 -7.29 3.04 5.45
CA ALA A 49 -7.91 4.34 5.69
C ALA A 49 -6.98 5.28 6.46
N ALA A 50 -6.25 4.74 7.44
CA ALA A 50 -5.28 5.53 8.20
C ALA A 50 -4.14 6.02 7.31
N ILE A 51 -3.64 5.16 6.43
CA ILE A 51 -2.59 5.53 5.49
C ILE A 51 -3.09 6.59 4.52
N GLN A 52 -4.30 6.42 4.02
CA GLN A 52 -4.92 7.39 3.12
C GLN A 52 -4.98 8.77 3.76
N GLU A 53 -5.42 8.83 4.98
CA GLU A 53 -5.55 10.09 5.69
C GLU A 53 -4.18 10.68 6.03
N HIS A 54 -3.26 9.83 6.44
CA HIS A 54 -1.93 10.27 6.84
C HIS A 54 -1.17 10.94 5.69
N TYR A 55 -1.28 10.38 4.50
CA TYR A 55 -0.59 10.92 3.32
C TYR A 55 -1.47 11.77 2.43
N GLY A 56 -2.73 11.94 2.78
CA GLY A 56 -3.66 12.73 1.98
C GLY A 56 -3.91 12.13 0.60
N LEU A 57 -4.06 10.82 0.53
CA LEU A 57 -4.24 10.13 -0.74
C LEU A 57 -5.67 10.23 -1.23
N THR A 58 -5.82 10.33 -2.54
CA THR A 58 -7.14 10.25 -3.17
C THR A 58 -7.61 8.80 -3.20
N ALA A 59 -8.90 8.59 -3.41
CA ALA A 59 -9.43 7.24 -3.57
C ALA A 59 -8.75 6.51 -4.73
N GLU A 60 -8.45 7.23 -5.80
CA GLU A 60 -7.77 6.66 -6.95
C GLU A 60 -6.37 6.18 -6.58
N GLU A 61 -5.64 6.98 -5.80
CA GLU A 61 -4.31 6.60 -5.34
C GLU A 61 -4.36 5.39 -4.43
N VAL A 62 -5.35 5.32 -3.56
CA VAL A 62 -5.55 4.16 -2.70
C VAL A 62 -5.76 2.90 -3.55
N ASN A 63 -6.60 3.01 -4.57
CA ASN A 63 -6.83 1.89 -5.47
C ASN A 63 -5.55 1.47 -6.18
N GLU A 64 -4.77 2.42 -6.64
CA GLU A 64 -3.52 2.14 -7.34
C GLU A 64 -2.48 1.46 -6.44
N ILE A 65 -2.47 1.81 -5.17
CA ILE A 65 -1.51 1.26 -4.23
C ILE A 65 -1.96 -0.11 -3.71
N PHE A 66 -3.15 -0.17 -3.18
CA PHE A 66 -3.58 -1.33 -2.42
C PHE A 66 -4.32 -2.38 -3.25
N PHE A 67 -4.90 -1.98 -4.36
CA PHE A 67 -5.66 -2.88 -5.21
C PHE A 67 -5.09 -2.97 -6.62
N ALA A 68 -3.82 -2.65 -6.77
CA ALA A 68 -3.15 -2.62 -8.07
C ALA A 68 -3.13 -3.97 -8.77
N SER A 69 -2.96 -5.05 -8.00
CA SER A 69 -2.91 -6.37 -8.60
C SER A 69 -4.23 -6.72 -9.28
N PHE A 70 -5.33 -6.28 -8.70
CA PHE A 70 -6.65 -6.48 -9.28
C PHE A 70 -6.78 -5.67 -10.58
N VAL A 71 -6.36 -4.42 -10.55
CA VAL A 71 -6.42 -3.55 -11.72
C VAL A 71 -5.48 -4.08 -12.82
N SER A 72 -4.26 -4.46 -12.45
CA SER A 72 -3.29 -5.00 -13.39
C SER A 72 -3.79 -6.24 -14.08
N GLN A 73 -4.44 -7.11 -13.33
CA GLN A 73 -5.01 -8.33 -13.86
C GLN A 73 -6.06 -8.02 -14.92
N LYS A 74 -6.89 -7.05 -14.63
CA LYS A 74 -7.92 -6.62 -15.55
C LYS A 74 -7.32 -6.05 -16.82
N ASP A 75 -6.29 -5.23 -16.67
CA ASP A 75 -5.61 -4.63 -17.82
C ASP A 75 -4.96 -5.67 -18.68
N SER A 76 -4.34 -6.67 -18.05
CA SER A 76 -3.70 -7.76 -18.79
C SER A 76 -4.70 -8.50 -19.64
N ASN A 77 -5.87 -8.72 -19.12
CA ASN A 77 -6.90 -9.45 -19.86
C ASN A 77 -7.45 -8.63 -21.00
N GLY A 78 -7.60 -7.34 -20.77
CA GLY A 78 -8.16 -6.46 -21.77
C GLY A 78 -7.38 -6.47 -23.08
N PRO A 79 -6.12 -6.15 -23.06
CA PRO A 79 -5.34 -6.13 -24.29
C PRO A 79 -5.11 -7.52 -24.87
N ALA A 80 -5.03 -8.51 -24.03
CA ALA A 80 -4.81 -9.86 -24.49
C ALA A 80 -6.03 -10.42 -25.21
N ALA A 81 -7.14 -9.92 -24.85
CA ALA A 81 -8.37 -10.30 -25.50
C ALA A 81 -8.53 -9.57 -26.82
#